data_84693751ce58bd2aef6ee0e3e8012208
#
_entry.id   84693751ce58bd2aef6ee0e3e8012208
#
_cell.length_a   1.000
_cell.length_b   1.000
_cell.length_c   1.000
_cell.angle_alpha   90.00
_cell.angle_beta   90.00
_cell.angle_gamma   90.00
#
_symmetry.space_group_name_H-M   'P 1'
#
loop_
_entity.id
_entity.type
_entity.pdbx_description
1 polymer ?
#
loop_
_entity_poly.entity_id
_entity_poly.type
_entity_poly.pdbx_seq_one_letter_code
_entity_poly.pdbx_strand_id
1 'polypeptide(L)'
;MFDTKPYEQKFDQVIARFEEELKKVRTGRAHPGQLDGVRVEVYGSLMPLNQVANITAPEAQMLLITPFDPSNIQPISAAIRADQSLGFNPSDDGRVVRVPVPALTEERRKLLVKQGSEKVEETRIALRNIRQDVLKDAKRKKESKELSEDDVKRVEKAIDGTMAAINTRIDEIFRAKEKEILTI
;
A
#
# COMPACT_ATOMS: atom_id res chain seq x y z
N MET A 1 12.60 31.18 -16.88
CA MET A 1 12.19 29.75 -17.11
C MET A 1 11.41 29.29 -15.89
N PHE A 2 10.26 28.66 -16.08
CA PHE A 2 9.44 28.16 -14.96
C PHE A 2 10.09 26.90 -14.35
N ASP A 3 10.28 26.87 -13.03
CA ASP A 3 10.83 25.71 -12.35
C ASP A 3 9.70 24.70 -12.05
N THR A 4 9.72 23.54 -12.70
CA THR A 4 8.73 22.47 -12.52
C THR A 4 9.12 21.48 -11.43
N LYS A 5 10.39 21.44 -11.00
CA LYS A 5 10.92 20.47 -10.03
C LYS A 5 10.11 20.36 -8.73
N PRO A 6 9.68 21.46 -8.08
CA PRO A 6 8.90 21.37 -6.84
C PRO A 6 7.56 20.65 -7.04
N TYR A 7 6.98 20.74 -8.24
CA TYR A 7 5.71 20.09 -8.56
C TYR A 7 5.91 18.65 -8.97
N GLU A 8 7.00 18.32 -9.66
CA GLU A 8 7.38 16.94 -9.96
C GLU A 8 7.55 16.14 -8.66
N GLN A 9 8.21 16.71 -7.66
CA GLN A 9 8.32 16.09 -6.33
C GLN A 9 6.94 15.87 -5.66
N LYS A 10 6.00 16.80 -5.81
CA LYS A 10 4.63 16.63 -5.30
C LYS A 10 3.90 15.49 -6.02
N PHE A 11 4.06 15.37 -7.33
CA PHE A 11 3.50 14.26 -8.10
C PHE A 11 4.06 12.91 -7.64
N ASP A 12 5.38 12.82 -7.46
CA ASP A 12 6.03 11.60 -6.97
C ASP A 12 5.55 11.21 -5.57
N GLN A 13 5.38 12.18 -4.66
CA GLN A 13 4.83 11.94 -3.33
C GLN A 13 3.39 11.40 -3.37
N VAL A 14 2.55 11.93 -4.26
CA VAL A 14 1.17 11.44 -4.43
C VAL A 14 1.16 10.00 -4.94
N ILE A 15 2.03 9.68 -5.91
CA ILE A 15 2.14 8.31 -6.45
C ILE A 15 2.64 7.36 -5.36
N ALA A 16 3.70 7.71 -4.65
CA ALA A 16 4.25 6.88 -3.57
C ALA A 16 3.20 6.59 -2.48
N ARG A 17 2.43 7.62 -2.09
CA ARG A 17 1.33 7.45 -1.15
C ARG A 17 0.24 6.51 -1.68
N PHE A 18 -0.12 6.64 -2.96
CA PHE A 18 -1.08 5.75 -3.60
C PHE A 18 -0.61 4.29 -3.59
N GLU A 19 0.65 4.04 -3.95
CA GLU A 19 1.25 2.71 -3.93
C GLU A 19 1.22 2.11 -2.51
N GLU A 20 1.52 2.91 -1.48
CA GLU A 20 1.44 2.46 -0.09
C GLU A 20 0.01 2.17 0.38
N GLU A 21 -0.95 3.03 0.03
CA GLU A 21 -2.36 2.78 0.37
C GLU A 21 -2.91 1.52 -0.32
N LEU A 22 -2.50 1.27 -1.57
CA LEU A 22 -2.87 0.04 -2.27
C LEU A 22 -2.22 -1.22 -1.67
N LYS A 23 -0.99 -1.13 -1.14
CA LYS A 23 -0.35 -2.25 -0.43
C LYS A 23 -1.14 -2.67 0.81
N LYS A 24 -1.79 -1.74 1.50
CA LYS A 24 -2.63 -2.02 2.67
C LYS A 24 -3.93 -2.76 2.32
N VAL A 25 -4.37 -2.72 1.07
CA VAL A 25 -5.52 -3.49 0.61
C VAL A 25 -5.15 -4.97 0.58
N ARG A 26 -5.73 -5.74 1.53
CA ARG A 26 -5.46 -7.18 1.69
C ARG A 26 -5.98 -7.94 0.49
N THR A 27 -5.13 -8.76 -0.12
CA THR A 27 -5.48 -9.54 -1.33
C THR A 27 -6.00 -10.95 -1.01
N GLY A 28 -6.07 -11.33 0.26
CA GLY A 28 -6.42 -12.69 0.68
C GLY A 28 -5.28 -13.70 0.57
N ARG A 29 -4.10 -13.26 0.07
CA ARG A 29 -2.88 -14.08 0.13
C ARG A 29 -2.20 -13.96 1.49
N ALA A 30 -1.63 -15.06 1.92
CA ALA A 30 -0.73 -15.07 3.05
C ALA A 30 0.51 -14.22 2.74
N HIS A 31 0.77 -13.23 3.58
CA HIS A 31 1.96 -12.39 3.51
C HIS A 31 2.51 -12.16 4.92
N PRO A 32 3.82 -12.31 5.14
CA PRO A 32 4.43 -12.14 6.46
C PRO A 32 4.06 -10.84 7.15
N GLY A 33 3.97 -9.74 6.42
CA GLY A 33 3.55 -8.43 6.93
C GLY A 33 2.15 -8.37 7.55
N GLN A 34 1.32 -9.40 7.39
CA GLN A 34 0.03 -9.49 8.08
C GLN A 34 0.19 -9.67 9.59
N LEU A 35 1.35 -10.14 10.03
CA LEU A 35 1.68 -10.39 11.43
C LEU A 35 2.62 -9.34 12.04
N ASP A 36 2.97 -8.27 11.32
CA ASP A 36 3.90 -7.23 11.80
C ASP A 36 3.40 -6.51 13.06
N GLY A 37 2.09 -6.45 13.25
CA GLY A 37 1.48 -5.86 14.45
C GLY A 37 1.44 -6.77 15.66
N VAL A 38 1.71 -8.06 15.51
CA VAL A 38 1.62 -9.05 16.59
C VAL A 38 2.79 -8.90 17.55
N ARG A 39 2.46 -8.77 18.84
CA ARG A 39 3.44 -8.75 19.92
C ARG A 39 3.28 -10.00 20.77
N VAL A 40 4.40 -10.64 21.07
CA VAL A 40 4.45 -11.88 21.84
C VAL A 40 5.13 -11.61 23.18
N GLU A 41 4.54 -12.09 24.24
CA GLU A 41 5.15 -12.04 25.57
C GLU A 41 6.13 -13.21 25.72
N VAL A 42 7.42 -12.90 25.65
CA VAL A 42 8.52 -13.85 25.81
C VAL A 42 9.61 -13.25 26.69
N TYR A 43 10.25 -14.09 27.46
CA TYR A 43 11.33 -13.67 28.38
C TYR A 43 10.93 -12.52 29.32
N GLY A 44 9.66 -12.45 29.69
CA GLY A 44 9.13 -11.39 30.58
C GLY A 44 8.94 -10.03 29.93
N SER A 45 8.98 -9.92 28.59
CA SER A 45 8.76 -8.69 27.84
C SER A 45 7.94 -8.93 26.57
N LEU A 46 7.23 -7.87 26.14
CA LEU A 46 6.49 -7.87 24.88
C LEU A 46 7.45 -7.57 23.73
N MET A 47 7.65 -8.53 22.85
CA MET A 47 8.52 -8.42 21.66
C MET A 47 7.71 -8.53 20.37
N PRO A 48 8.08 -7.82 19.31
CA PRO A 48 7.50 -8.03 17.98
C PRO A 48 7.75 -9.46 17.49
N LEU A 49 6.76 -10.06 16.84
CA LEU A 49 6.84 -11.46 16.38
C LEU A 49 8.05 -11.71 15.45
N ASN A 50 8.41 -10.75 14.61
CA ASN A 50 9.56 -10.85 13.69
C ASN A 50 10.93 -10.87 14.39
N GLN A 51 11.00 -10.55 15.67
CA GLN A 51 12.21 -10.65 16.48
C GLN A 51 12.35 -12.01 17.19
N VAL A 52 11.28 -12.77 17.32
CA VAL A 52 11.26 -14.05 18.02
C VAL A 52 11.05 -15.24 17.11
N ALA A 53 10.67 -15.00 15.85
CA ALA A 53 10.42 -16.04 14.86
C ALA A 53 10.70 -15.58 13.43
N ASN A 54 10.98 -16.54 12.57
CA ASN A 54 10.99 -16.32 11.12
C ASN A 54 9.58 -16.58 10.56
N ILE A 55 9.07 -15.65 9.73
CA ILE A 55 7.72 -15.74 9.16
C ILE A 55 7.85 -15.92 7.65
N THR A 56 7.29 -16.98 7.11
CA THR A 56 7.29 -17.29 5.68
C THR A 56 5.87 -17.60 5.21
N ALA A 57 5.63 -17.47 3.91
CA ALA A 57 4.38 -17.84 3.25
C ALA A 57 4.68 -18.91 2.19
N PRO A 58 4.78 -20.20 2.56
CA PRO A 58 5.10 -21.27 1.62
C PRO A 58 3.97 -21.50 0.60
N GLU A 59 2.75 -21.16 0.96
CA GLU A 59 1.56 -21.31 0.12
C GLU A 59 0.74 -20.01 0.13
N ALA A 60 -0.13 -19.87 -0.86
CA ALA A 60 -0.96 -18.66 -1.01
C ALA A 60 -1.88 -18.36 0.17
N GLN A 61 -2.25 -19.38 0.95
CA GLN A 61 -3.19 -19.28 2.08
C GLN A 61 -2.61 -19.85 3.38
N MET A 62 -1.28 -19.90 3.50
CA MET A 62 -0.62 -20.43 4.68
C MET A 62 0.56 -19.55 5.08
N LEU A 63 0.56 -19.09 6.32
CA LEU A 63 1.74 -18.54 6.95
C LEU A 63 2.40 -19.61 7.82
N LEU A 64 3.70 -19.71 7.71
CA LEU A 64 4.52 -20.59 8.52
C LEU A 64 5.44 -19.74 9.41
N ILE A 65 5.34 -19.94 10.70
CA ILE A 65 6.12 -19.23 11.70
C ILE A 65 7.04 -20.22 12.36
N THR A 66 8.34 -20.01 12.19
CA THR A 66 9.38 -20.85 12.78
C THR A 66 10.03 -20.07 13.92
N PRO A 67 9.72 -20.38 15.18
CA PRO A 67 10.35 -19.74 16.32
C PRO A 67 11.85 -19.97 16.34
N PHE A 68 12.64 -18.99 16.77
CA PHE A 68 14.06 -19.17 17.02
C PHE A 68 14.32 -20.03 18.25
N ASP A 69 13.41 -19.99 19.22
CA ASP A 69 13.41 -20.81 20.42
C ASP A 69 12.11 -21.63 20.45
N PRO A 70 12.18 -22.99 20.48
CA PRO A 70 10.99 -23.84 20.54
C PRO A 70 10.07 -23.59 21.74
N SER A 71 10.58 -23.04 22.83
CA SER A 71 9.78 -22.70 24.02
C SER A 71 8.75 -21.59 23.74
N ASN A 72 8.96 -20.81 22.69
CA ASN A 72 8.10 -19.68 22.32
C ASN A 72 6.91 -20.07 21.44
N ILE A 73 6.76 -21.35 21.06
CA ILE A 73 5.66 -21.82 20.19
C ILE A 73 4.29 -21.47 20.80
N GLN A 74 4.09 -21.82 22.06
CA GLN A 74 2.81 -21.58 22.73
C GLN A 74 2.52 -20.09 22.94
N PRO A 75 3.46 -19.24 23.40
CA PRO A 75 3.28 -17.80 23.46
C PRO A 75 2.94 -17.19 22.11
N ILE A 76 3.60 -17.60 21.02
CA ILE A 76 3.34 -17.12 19.66
C ILE A 76 1.93 -17.52 19.21
N SER A 77 1.54 -18.77 19.38
CA SER A 77 0.21 -19.26 19.01
C SER A 77 -0.88 -18.53 19.80
N ALA A 78 -0.68 -18.32 21.10
CA ALA A 78 -1.61 -17.59 21.96
C ALA A 78 -1.74 -16.10 21.54
N ALA A 79 -0.63 -15.44 21.23
CA ALA A 79 -0.64 -14.04 20.82
C ALA A 79 -1.39 -13.83 19.47
N ILE A 80 -1.18 -14.72 18.50
CA ILE A 80 -1.89 -14.65 17.21
C ILE A 80 -3.40 -14.90 17.39
N ARG A 81 -3.77 -15.86 18.24
CA ARG A 81 -5.17 -16.18 18.53
C ARG A 81 -5.88 -15.05 19.30
N ALA A 82 -5.17 -14.36 20.18
CA ALA A 82 -5.70 -13.25 20.96
C ALA A 82 -5.95 -12.00 20.13
N ASP A 83 -5.27 -11.85 18.99
CA ASP A 83 -5.48 -10.71 18.09
C ASP A 83 -6.75 -10.91 17.23
N GLN A 84 -7.87 -10.43 17.77
CA GLN A 84 -9.16 -10.51 17.09
C GLN A 84 -9.21 -9.76 15.76
N SER A 85 -8.33 -8.79 15.54
CA SER A 85 -8.27 -8.01 14.29
C SER A 85 -7.80 -8.86 13.10
N LEU A 86 -7.03 -9.92 13.37
CA LEU A 86 -6.52 -10.85 12.38
C LEU A 86 -7.54 -11.94 12.05
N GLY A 87 -8.26 -12.43 13.05
CA GLY A 87 -9.22 -13.54 12.91
C GLY A 87 -8.56 -14.85 12.48
N PHE A 88 -7.27 -15.02 12.78
CA PHE A 88 -6.52 -16.23 12.43
C PHE A 88 -6.66 -17.30 13.51
N ASN A 89 -6.64 -18.54 13.07
CA ASN A 89 -6.66 -19.70 13.97
C ASN A 89 -5.35 -20.51 13.80
N PRO A 90 -4.31 -20.18 14.57
CA PRO A 90 -3.02 -20.85 14.48
C PRO A 90 -3.11 -22.29 15.02
N SER A 91 -2.35 -23.18 14.38
CA SER A 91 -2.08 -24.53 14.85
C SER A 91 -0.57 -24.76 14.89
N ASP A 92 -0.09 -25.53 15.86
CA ASP A 92 1.33 -25.87 15.96
C ASP A 92 1.55 -27.38 15.90
N ASP A 93 2.74 -27.78 15.47
CA ASP A 93 3.19 -29.17 15.44
C ASP A 93 4.39 -29.43 16.38
N GLY A 94 4.61 -28.52 17.33
CA GLY A 94 5.72 -28.60 18.29
C GLY A 94 7.07 -28.07 17.74
N ARG A 95 7.11 -27.66 16.46
CA ARG A 95 8.31 -27.09 15.82
C ARG A 95 8.01 -25.74 15.14
N VAL A 96 6.85 -25.65 14.49
CA VAL A 96 6.41 -24.46 13.77
C VAL A 96 4.95 -24.16 14.08
N VAL A 97 4.55 -22.92 13.94
CA VAL A 97 3.15 -22.47 14.01
C VAL A 97 2.65 -22.23 12.59
N ARG A 98 1.57 -22.92 12.24
CA ARG A 98 0.88 -22.78 10.94
C ARG A 98 -0.35 -21.90 11.12
N VAL A 99 -0.45 -20.88 10.30
CA VAL A 99 -1.58 -19.95 10.33
C VAL A 99 -2.27 -20.00 8.99
N PRO A 100 -3.42 -20.70 8.89
CA PRO A 100 -4.23 -20.68 7.67
C PRO A 100 -4.84 -19.30 7.50
N VAL A 101 -4.68 -18.72 6.31
CA VAL A 101 -5.29 -17.44 5.92
C VAL A 101 -6.55 -17.78 5.14
N PRO A 102 -7.75 -17.44 5.65
CA PRO A 102 -9.00 -17.76 4.95
C PRO A 102 -9.07 -17.07 3.59
N ALA A 103 -9.54 -17.78 2.58
CA ALA A 103 -9.82 -17.22 1.28
C ALA A 103 -10.90 -16.12 1.38
N LEU A 104 -10.74 -15.06 0.60
CA LEU A 104 -11.77 -14.03 0.51
C LEU A 104 -13.00 -14.57 -0.23
N THR A 105 -14.19 -14.25 0.27
CA THR A 105 -15.43 -14.49 -0.47
C THR A 105 -15.51 -13.57 -1.69
N GLU A 106 -16.29 -13.94 -2.70
CA GLU A 106 -16.50 -13.09 -3.89
C GLU A 106 -16.99 -11.69 -3.54
N GLU A 107 -17.91 -11.59 -2.59
CA GLU A 107 -18.44 -10.31 -2.12
C GLU A 107 -17.33 -9.45 -1.50
N ARG A 108 -16.48 -10.08 -0.69
CA ARG A 108 -15.36 -9.37 -0.06
C ARG A 108 -14.33 -8.92 -1.08
N ARG A 109 -14.05 -9.71 -2.12
CA ARG A 109 -13.18 -9.31 -3.24
C ARG A 109 -13.74 -8.10 -3.98
N LYS A 110 -15.03 -8.10 -4.32
CA LYS A 110 -15.69 -6.95 -4.97
C LYS A 110 -15.60 -5.68 -4.12
N LEU A 111 -15.80 -5.83 -2.80
CA LEU A 111 -15.65 -4.70 -1.87
C LEU A 111 -14.22 -4.14 -1.85
N LEU A 112 -13.20 -5.00 -1.84
CA LEU A 112 -11.80 -4.59 -1.87
C LEU A 112 -11.43 -3.89 -3.18
N VAL A 113 -11.92 -4.39 -4.33
CA VAL A 113 -11.74 -3.72 -5.63
C VAL A 113 -12.38 -2.32 -5.60
N LYS A 114 -13.59 -2.21 -5.04
CA LYS A 114 -14.26 -0.91 -4.88
C LYS A 114 -13.44 0.05 -4.00
N GLN A 115 -12.93 -0.41 -2.86
CA GLN A 115 -12.06 0.40 -2.01
C GLN A 115 -10.79 0.85 -2.75
N GLY A 116 -10.18 -0.02 -3.55
CA GLY A 116 -9.06 0.32 -4.40
C GLY A 116 -9.40 1.39 -5.45
N SER A 117 -10.56 1.28 -6.09
CA SER A 117 -11.08 2.26 -7.04
C SER A 117 -11.33 3.64 -6.40
N GLU A 118 -11.83 3.68 -5.17
CA GLU A 118 -11.98 4.92 -4.40
C GLU A 118 -10.62 5.60 -4.16
N LYS A 119 -9.57 4.83 -3.87
CA LYS A 119 -8.20 5.36 -3.74
C LYS A 119 -7.63 5.91 -5.05
N VAL A 120 -7.97 5.31 -6.19
CA VAL A 120 -7.63 5.85 -7.51
C VAL A 120 -8.26 7.23 -7.70
N GLU A 121 -9.54 7.41 -7.39
CA GLU A 121 -10.22 8.71 -7.53
C GLU A 121 -9.67 9.76 -6.55
N GLU A 122 -9.41 9.42 -5.29
CA GLU A 122 -8.75 10.32 -4.33
C GLU A 122 -7.41 10.80 -4.88
N THR A 123 -6.62 9.90 -5.46
CA THR A 123 -5.33 10.22 -6.07
C THR A 123 -5.46 11.12 -7.27
N ARG A 124 -6.43 10.87 -8.16
CA ARG A 124 -6.72 11.73 -9.32
C ARG A 124 -7.14 13.13 -8.92
N ILE A 125 -7.91 13.26 -7.83
CA ILE A 125 -8.28 14.57 -7.28
C ILE A 125 -7.03 15.32 -6.79
N ALA A 126 -6.14 14.63 -6.04
CA ALA A 126 -4.89 15.23 -5.57
C ALA A 126 -4.01 15.71 -6.74
N LEU A 127 -3.90 14.92 -7.81
CA LEU A 127 -3.15 15.30 -9.02
C LEU A 127 -3.76 16.52 -9.72
N ARG A 128 -5.10 16.59 -9.83
CA ARG A 128 -5.79 17.75 -10.40
C ARG A 128 -5.53 19.03 -9.60
N ASN A 129 -5.48 18.92 -8.27
CA ASN A 129 -5.16 20.06 -7.41
C ASN A 129 -3.73 20.57 -7.66
N ILE A 130 -2.74 19.65 -7.75
CA ILE A 130 -1.36 20.03 -8.08
C ILE A 130 -1.29 20.71 -9.45
N ARG A 131 -1.99 20.18 -10.46
CA ARG A 131 -2.07 20.81 -11.77
C ARG A 131 -2.61 22.24 -11.69
N GLN A 132 -3.69 22.44 -10.94
CA GLN A 132 -4.27 23.77 -10.74
C GLN A 132 -3.29 24.74 -10.07
N ASP A 133 -2.54 24.28 -9.07
CA ASP A 133 -1.53 25.10 -8.39
C ASP A 133 -0.41 25.51 -9.36
N VAL A 134 0.08 24.60 -10.20
CA VAL A 134 1.07 24.91 -11.24
C VAL A 134 0.58 25.97 -12.18
N LEU A 135 -0.63 25.81 -12.70
CA LEU A 135 -1.21 26.77 -13.66
C LEU A 135 -1.48 28.14 -13.02
N LYS A 136 -1.90 28.15 -11.76
CA LYS A 136 -2.08 29.38 -10.99
C LYS A 136 -0.76 30.13 -10.79
N ASP A 137 0.30 29.41 -10.44
CA ASP A 137 1.63 29.99 -10.28
C ASP A 137 2.21 30.48 -11.60
N ALA A 138 2.03 29.74 -12.70
CA ALA A 138 2.45 30.18 -14.03
C ALA A 138 1.72 31.46 -14.47
N LYS A 139 0.40 31.57 -14.21
CA LYS A 139 -0.38 32.77 -14.50
C LYS A 139 0.08 33.98 -13.67
N ARG A 140 0.33 33.75 -12.36
CA ARG A 140 0.85 34.82 -11.49
C ARG A 140 2.20 35.36 -11.98
N LYS A 141 3.10 34.48 -12.43
CA LYS A 141 4.39 34.89 -13.03
C LYS A 141 4.25 35.54 -14.38
N LYS A 142 3.19 35.24 -15.14
CA LYS A 142 2.85 36.06 -16.35
C LYS A 142 2.41 37.45 -15.98
N GLU A 143 1.57 37.61 -14.96
CA GLU A 143 1.10 38.90 -14.49
C GLU A 143 2.23 39.81 -13.97
N SER A 144 3.22 39.20 -13.28
CA SER A 144 4.46 39.85 -12.84
C SER A 144 5.48 40.08 -13.97
N LYS A 145 5.16 39.69 -15.22
CA LYS A 145 6.04 39.79 -16.41
C LYS A 145 7.32 38.95 -16.33
N GLU A 146 7.38 37.98 -15.44
CA GLU A 146 8.49 37.00 -15.36
C GLU A 146 8.38 35.90 -16.43
N LEU A 147 7.18 35.63 -16.92
CA LEU A 147 6.90 34.67 -17.98
C LEU A 147 6.12 35.35 -19.13
N SER A 148 6.41 34.88 -20.35
CA SER A 148 5.62 35.19 -21.52
C SER A 148 4.36 34.31 -21.62
N GLU A 149 3.43 34.67 -22.47
CA GLU A 149 2.24 33.84 -22.76
C GLU A 149 2.62 32.48 -23.34
N ASP A 150 3.64 32.45 -24.20
CA ASP A 150 4.14 31.21 -24.79
C ASP A 150 4.81 30.31 -23.76
N ASP A 151 5.48 30.90 -22.75
CA ASP A 151 6.04 30.13 -21.64
C ASP A 151 4.93 29.47 -20.81
N VAL A 152 3.84 30.17 -20.54
CA VAL A 152 2.68 29.59 -19.82
C VAL A 152 2.09 28.43 -20.61
N LYS A 153 1.90 28.56 -21.92
CA LYS A 153 1.42 27.46 -22.79
C LYS A 153 2.35 26.25 -22.79
N ARG A 154 3.68 26.48 -22.77
CA ARG A 154 4.67 25.41 -22.66
C ARG A 154 4.57 24.67 -21.32
N VAL A 155 4.43 25.40 -20.22
CA VAL A 155 4.24 24.83 -18.88
C VAL A 155 2.96 23.99 -18.85
N GLU A 156 1.85 24.51 -19.35
CA GLU A 156 0.57 23.80 -19.42
C GLU A 156 0.70 22.49 -20.19
N LYS A 157 1.28 22.53 -21.39
CA LYS A 157 1.51 21.34 -22.22
C LYS A 157 2.42 20.32 -21.54
N ALA A 158 3.47 20.76 -20.87
CA ALA A 158 4.39 19.89 -20.13
C ALA A 158 3.69 19.19 -18.95
N ILE A 159 2.91 19.94 -18.16
CA ILE A 159 2.16 19.38 -17.03
C ILE A 159 1.06 18.43 -17.50
N ASP A 160 0.36 18.73 -18.57
CA ASP A 160 -0.66 17.84 -19.15
C ASP A 160 -0.04 16.52 -19.63
N GLY A 161 1.15 16.58 -20.24
CA GLY A 161 1.91 15.37 -20.61
C GLY A 161 2.31 14.54 -19.39
N THR A 162 2.82 15.19 -18.34
CA THR A 162 3.16 14.51 -17.07
C THR A 162 1.92 13.88 -16.43
N MET A 163 0.80 14.60 -16.40
CA MET A 163 -0.47 14.09 -15.86
C MET A 163 -0.98 12.86 -16.63
N ALA A 164 -0.87 12.87 -17.94
CA ALA A 164 -1.27 11.71 -18.76
C ALA A 164 -0.42 10.47 -18.44
N ALA A 165 0.90 10.63 -18.35
CA ALA A 165 1.82 9.54 -18.00
C ALA A 165 1.53 8.99 -16.59
N ILE A 166 1.29 9.86 -15.61
CA ILE A 166 0.97 9.48 -14.23
C ILE A 166 -0.37 8.73 -14.17
N ASN A 167 -1.41 9.21 -14.85
CA ASN A 167 -2.69 8.52 -14.88
C ASN A 167 -2.58 7.11 -15.47
N THR A 168 -1.81 6.94 -16.55
CA THR A 168 -1.53 5.61 -17.11
C THR A 168 -0.84 4.70 -16.09
N ARG A 169 0.17 5.21 -15.39
CA ARG A 169 0.86 4.46 -14.32
C ARG A 169 -0.07 4.05 -13.18
N ILE A 170 -0.95 4.94 -12.74
CA ILE A 170 -1.96 4.66 -11.70
C ILE A 170 -2.89 3.54 -12.16
N ASP A 171 -3.37 3.60 -13.40
CA ASP A 171 -4.26 2.59 -13.96
C ASP A 171 -3.57 1.23 -14.07
N GLU A 172 -2.30 1.18 -14.45
CA GLU A 172 -1.51 -0.05 -14.51
C GLU A 172 -1.33 -0.67 -13.13
N ILE A 173 -0.95 0.13 -12.13
CA ILE A 173 -0.78 -0.30 -10.74
C ILE A 173 -2.11 -0.85 -10.20
N PHE A 174 -3.21 -0.13 -10.43
CA PHE A 174 -4.52 -0.57 -9.96
C PHE A 174 -4.99 -1.86 -10.65
N ARG A 175 -4.84 -1.98 -11.98
CA ARG A 175 -5.18 -3.21 -12.72
C ARG A 175 -4.39 -4.42 -12.25
N ALA A 176 -3.10 -4.24 -11.94
CA ALA A 176 -2.28 -5.32 -11.39
C ALA A 176 -2.85 -5.76 -10.03
N LYS A 177 -3.22 -4.81 -9.16
CA LYS A 177 -3.81 -5.09 -7.85
C LYS A 177 -5.19 -5.73 -7.94
N GLU A 178 -6.03 -5.23 -8.83
CA GLU A 178 -7.37 -5.81 -9.09
C GLU A 178 -7.25 -7.26 -9.54
N LYS A 179 -6.35 -7.54 -10.47
CA LYS A 179 -6.07 -8.91 -10.92
C LYS A 179 -5.60 -9.79 -9.76
N GLU A 180 -4.73 -9.28 -8.90
CA GLU A 180 -4.25 -9.99 -7.71
C GLU A 180 -5.42 -10.33 -6.76
N ILE A 181 -6.36 -9.41 -6.52
CA ILE A 181 -7.53 -9.62 -5.67
C ILE A 181 -8.50 -10.66 -6.27
N LEU A 182 -8.67 -10.66 -7.59
CA LEU A 182 -9.66 -11.50 -8.28
C LEU A 182 -9.17 -12.90 -8.64
N THR A 183 -7.84 -13.12 -8.72
CA THR A 183 -7.25 -14.36 -9.27
C THR A 183 -6.99 -15.46 -8.23
N ILE A 184 -7.35 -15.28 -6.97
CA ILE A 184 -7.09 -16.25 -5.88
C ILE A 184 -8.31 -17.10 -5.60
#